data_033cb7bd53441d825c7e8892660dcff2
#
_entry.id   033cb7bd53441d825c7e8892660dcff2
#
_cell.length_a   1.000
_cell.length_b   1.000
_cell.length_c   1.000
_cell.angle_alpha   90.00
_cell.angle_beta   90.00
_cell.angle_gamma   90.00
#
_symmetry.space_group_name_H-M   'P 1'
#
loop_
_entity.id
_entity.type
_entity.pdbx_description
1 polymer ?
#
loop_
_entity_poly.entity_id
_entity_poly.type
_entity_poly.pdbx_seq_one_letter_code
_entity_poly.pdbx_strand_id
1 'polypeptide(L)'
;MGVVIDQNKCRGCRKCINICPGNIIRINDSGKAYLKRKEDCWSCVSCVKECPVSAIELKLSPEIGGQGGRMSLKTDGNVTEWTITRGSGDKKVIITDTAEANNY
;
A
#
# COMPACT_ATOMS: atom_id res chain seq x y z
N MET A 1 -9.95 5.39 -6.85
CA MET A 1 -8.66 4.87 -6.37
C MET A 1 -8.70 4.74 -4.86
N GLY A 2 -7.66 4.25 -4.27
CA GLY A 2 -7.57 4.07 -2.83
C GLY A 2 -6.75 2.86 -2.48
N VAL A 3 -6.71 2.53 -1.20
CA VAL A 3 -5.99 1.37 -0.70
C VAL A 3 -6.94 0.37 -0.08
N VAL A 4 -6.50 -0.88 0.01
CA VAL A 4 -7.20 -1.94 0.76
C VAL A 4 -6.28 -2.44 1.85
N ILE A 5 -6.84 -2.77 3.01
CA ILE A 5 -6.10 -3.30 4.14
C ILE A 5 -6.55 -4.73 4.38
N ASP A 6 -5.60 -5.68 4.27
CA ASP A 6 -5.88 -7.09 4.52
C ASP A 6 -5.95 -7.32 6.03
N GLN A 7 -7.14 -7.60 6.54
CA GLN A 7 -7.36 -7.79 7.96
C GLN A 7 -6.62 -9.01 8.52
N ASN A 8 -6.34 -10.00 7.68
CA ASN A 8 -5.60 -11.18 8.11
C ASN A 8 -4.11 -10.93 8.27
N LYS A 9 -3.54 -10.01 7.51
CA LYS A 9 -2.11 -9.66 7.58
C LYS A 9 -1.83 -8.55 8.58
N CYS A 10 -2.79 -7.66 8.81
CA CYS A 10 -2.62 -6.51 9.69
C CYS A 10 -2.38 -6.97 11.13
N ARG A 11 -1.36 -6.41 11.77
CA ARG A 11 -1.03 -6.72 13.17
C ARG A 11 -1.25 -5.55 14.14
N GLY A 12 -1.87 -4.46 13.67
CA GLY A 12 -2.24 -3.34 14.52
C GLY A 12 -1.07 -2.49 15.01
N CYS A 13 0.03 -2.41 14.28
CA CYS A 13 1.21 -1.63 14.67
C CYS A 13 1.02 -0.12 14.62
N ARG A 14 -0.07 0.36 14.00
CA ARG A 14 -0.47 1.78 13.91
C ARG A 14 0.44 2.69 13.08
N LYS A 15 1.41 2.15 12.38
CA LYS A 15 2.30 2.97 11.54
C LYS A 15 1.55 3.68 10.43
N CYS A 16 0.58 2.99 9.80
CA CYS A 16 -0.25 3.57 8.75
C CYS A 16 -1.11 4.71 9.27
N ILE A 17 -1.60 4.61 10.50
CA ILE A 17 -2.42 5.65 11.13
C ILE A 17 -1.60 6.93 11.31
N ASN A 18 -0.37 6.79 11.78
CA ASN A 18 0.51 7.92 12.06
C ASN A 18 0.98 8.62 10.79
N ILE A 19 1.11 7.88 9.68
CA ILE A 19 1.66 8.44 8.44
C ILE A 19 0.57 9.00 7.51
N CYS A 20 -0.69 8.58 7.67
CA CYS A 20 -1.75 8.98 6.74
C CYS A 20 -2.01 10.48 6.80
N PRO A 21 -1.74 11.25 5.74
CA PRO A 21 -1.93 12.69 5.75
C PRO A 21 -3.40 13.11 5.82
N GLY A 22 -4.31 12.26 5.35
CA GLY A 22 -5.75 12.53 5.41
C GLY A 22 -6.39 12.13 6.73
N ASN A 23 -5.64 11.46 7.62
CA ASN A 23 -6.10 11.03 8.93
C ASN A 23 -7.39 10.20 8.87
N ILE A 24 -7.47 9.27 7.91
CA ILE A 24 -8.67 8.48 7.64
C ILE A 24 -8.53 7.01 8.07
N ILE A 25 -7.40 6.61 8.62
CA ILE A 25 -7.16 5.23 9.07
C ILE A 25 -7.35 5.18 10.59
N ARG A 26 -8.11 4.18 11.04
CA ARG A 26 -8.43 3.96 12.45
C ARG A 26 -8.23 2.49 12.82
N ILE A 27 -8.23 2.20 14.12
CA ILE A 27 -8.19 0.83 14.64
C ILE A 27 -9.62 0.37 14.92
N ASN A 28 -9.99 -0.83 14.45
CA ASN A 28 -11.28 -1.42 14.73
C ASN A 28 -11.25 -2.21 16.06
N ASP A 29 -12.40 -2.80 16.43
CA ASP A 29 -12.53 -3.54 17.69
C ASP A 29 -11.62 -4.77 17.77
N SER A 30 -11.20 -5.30 16.62
CA SER A 30 -10.27 -6.43 16.53
C SER A 30 -8.80 -6.01 16.63
N GLY A 31 -8.51 -4.73 16.80
CA GLY A 31 -7.14 -4.22 16.84
C GLY A 31 -6.47 -4.11 15.49
N LYS A 32 -7.23 -4.10 14.42
CA LYS A 32 -6.74 -4.01 13.05
C LYS A 32 -7.04 -2.64 12.45
N ALA A 33 -6.20 -2.19 11.54
CA ALA A 33 -6.42 -0.92 10.84
C ALA A 33 -7.54 -1.04 9.81
N TYR A 34 -8.31 0.04 9.65
CA TYR A 34 -9.34 0.13 8.61
C TYR A 34 -9.49 1.57 8.14
N LEU A 35 -10.05 1.75 6.97
CA LEU A 35 -10.32 3.08 6.41
C LEU A 35 -11.70 3.55 6.87
N LYS A 36 -11.71 4.59 7.69
CA LYS A 36 -12.97 5.18 8.18
C LYS A 36 -13.74 5.88 7.06
N ARG A 37 -13.03 6.56 6.18
CA ARG A 37 -13.61 7.31 5.04
C ARG A 37 -12.79 7.02 3.79
N LYS A 38 -12.97 5.82 3.23
CA LYS A 38 -12.17 5.36 2.08
C LYS A 38 -12.30 6.27 0.85
N GLU A 39 -13.42 6.95 0.70
CA GLU A 39 -13.65 7.89 -0.40
C GLU A 39 -12.78 9.14 -0.31
N ASP A 40 -12.24 9.45 0.86
CA ASP A 40 -11.34 10.58 1.06
C ASP A 40 -9.87 10.25 0.80
N CYS A 41 -9.55 8.98 0.52
CA CYS A 41 -8.19 8.55 0.24
C CYS A 41 -7.77 9.02 -1.16
N TRP A 42 -6.68 9.77 -1.22
CA TRP A 42 -6.16 10.26 -2.50
C TRP A 42 -4.97 9.45 -3.04
N SER A 43 -4.77 8.26 -2.51
CA SER A 43 -3.77 7.30 -3.03
C SER A 43 -2.32 7.77 -2.97
N CYS A 44 -1.94 8.44 -1.89
CA CYS A 44 -0.57 8.92 -1.69
C CYS A 44 0.44 7.80 -1.42
N VAL A 45 -0.02 6.60 -1.14
CA VAL A 45 0.71 5.34 -0.85
C VAL A 45 1.65 5.38 0.37
N SER A 46 1.59 6.40 1.20
CA SER A 46 2.42 6.48 2.41
C SER A 46 2.18 5.29 3.35
N CYS A 47 0.91 4.91 3.55
CA CYS A 47 0.54 3.77 4.40
C CYS A 47 1.04 2.44 3.80
N VAL A 48 1.03 2.32 2.49
CA VAL A 48 1.53 1.11 1.80
C VAL A 48 3.02 0.95 2.07
N LYS A 49 3.78 2.04 2.02
CA LYS A 49 5.22 2.03 2.32
C LYS A 49 5.51 1.73 3.78
N GLU A 50 4.69 2.25 4.69
CA GLU A 50 4.92 2.09 6.13
C GLU A 50 4.52 0.72 6.68
N CYS A 51 3.65 0.00 6.00
CA CYS A 51 3.18 -1.29 6.53
C CYS A 51 4.29 -2.34 6.53
N PRO A 52 4.73 -2.82 7.72
CA PRO A 52 5.86 -3.75 7.80
C PRO A 52 5.52 -5.17 7.36
N VAL A 53 4.23 -5.49 7.25
CA VAL A 53 3.76 -6.83 6.89
C VAL A 53 3.06 -6.86 5.53
N SER A 54 3.15 -5.77 4.77
CA SER A 54 2.53 -5.63 3.45
C SER A 54 1.03 -5.95 3.44
N ALA A 55 0.34 -5.53 4.50
CA ALA A 55 -1.10 -5.72 4.62
C ALA A 55 -1.90 -4.71 3.80
N ILE A 56 -1.28 -3.64 3.33
CA ILE A 56 -1.93 -2.56 2.62
C ILE A 56 -1.50 -2.57 1.16
N GLU A 57 -2.47 -2.57 0.25
CA GLU A 57 -2.22 -2.56 -1.18
C GLU A 57 -2.95 -1.38 -1.83
N LEU A 58 -2.31 -0.76 -2.82
CA LEU A 58 -2.94 0.27 -3.64
C LEU A 58 -3.82 -0.39 -4.69
N LYS A 59 -5.05 0.07 -4.82
CA LYS A 59 -5.94 -0.36 -5.91
C LYS A 59 -5.52 0.34 -7.19
N LEU A 60 -5.32 -0.43 -8.25
CA LEU A 60 -5.01 0.08 -9.58
C LEU A 60 -6.33 0.11 -10.38
N SER A 61 -7.00 1.24 -10.33
CA SER A 61 -8.32 1.39 -10.93
C SER A 61 -8.26 1.50 -12.46
N PRO A 62 -9.39 1.28 -13.16
CA PRO A 62 -9.43 1.40 -14.62
C PRO A 62 -9.01 2.78 -15.14
N GLU A 63 -9.25 3.84 -14.37
CA GLU A 63 -8.90 5.23 -14.76
C GLU A 63 -7.40 5.41 -15.00
N ILE A 64 -6.58 4.62 -14.34
CA ILE A 64 -5.12 4.65 -14.52
C ILE A 64 -4.60 3.43 -15.26
N GLY A 65 -5.50 2.68 -15.91
CA GLY A 65 -5.13 1.50 -16.69
C GLY A 65 -4.86 0.24 -15.88
N GLY A 66 -5.19 0.25 -14.60
CA GLY A 66 -4.88 -0.86 -13.70
C GLY A 66 -5.80 -2.06 -13.79
N GLN A 67 -6.99 -1.87 -14.33
CA GLN A 67 -7.96 -2.95 -14.61
C GLN A 67 -8.21 -3.89 -13.43
N GLY A 68 -8.33 -3.33 -12.22
CA GLY A 68 -8.60 -4.10 -11.02
C GLY A 68 -7.37 -4.75 -10.37
N GLY A 69 -6.17 -4.40 -10.84
CA GLY A 69 -4.94 -4.87 -10.21
C GLY A 69 -4.66 -4.19 -8.88
N ARG A 70 -3.65 -4.68 -8.20
CA ARG A 70 -3.20 -4.14 -6.90
C ARG A 70 -1.69 -4.04 -6.85
N MET A 71 -1.19 -3.09 -6.08
CA MET A 71 0.23 -2.87 -5.89
C MET A 71 0.56 -2.88 -4.41
N SER A 72 1.55 -3.68 -4.02
CA SER A 72 2.15 -3.62 -2.69
C SER A 72 3.63 -3.34 -2.81
N LEU A 73 4.26 -2.94 -1.73
CA LEU A 73 5.70 -2.75 -1.73
C LEU A 73 6.30 -3.20 -0.40
N LYS A 74 7.56 -3.57 -0.47
CA LYS A 74 8.35 -4.01 0.67
C LYS A 74 9.70 -3.31 0.60
N THR A 75 10.10 -2.66 1.68
CA THR A 75 11.36 -1.93 1.74
C THR A 75 12.35 -2.68 2.62
N ASP A 76 13.58 -2.82 2.13
CA ASP A 76 14.69 -3.40 2.87
C ASP A 76 15.92 -2.52 2.66
N GLY A 77 16.26 -1.69 3.64
CA GLY A 77 17.32 -0.71 3.51
C GLY A 77 17.02 0.30 2.39
N ASN A 78 17.91 0.35 1.40
CA ASN A 78 17.76 1.24 0.23
C ASN A 78 16.99 0.59 -0.93
N VAL A 79 16.62 -0.68 -0.78
CA VAL A 79 15.98 -1.44 -1.85
C VAL A 79 14.47 -1.51 -1.58
N THR A 80 13.68 -1.19 -2.59
CA THR A 80 12.23 -1.32 -2.54
C THR A 80 11.78 -2.32 -3.59
N GLU A 81 11.01 -3.32 -3.17
CA GLU A 81 10.42 -4.31 -4.04
C GLU A 81 8.94 -3.96 -4.25
N TRP A 82 8.59 -3.68 -5.49
CA TRP A 82 7.22 -3.32 -5.89
C TRP A 82 6.57 -4.53 -6.51
N THR A 83 5.50 -5.04 -5.93
CA THR A 83 4.74 -6.17 -6.45
C THR A 83 3.43 -5.68 -7.02
N ILE A 84 3.24 -5.87 -8.32
CA ILE A 84 2.01 -5.52 -9.01
C ILE A 84 1.28 -6.81 -9.38
N THR A 85 0.09 -6.99 -8.82
CA THR A 85 -0.78 -8.13 -9.12
C THR A 85 -1.87 -7.64 -10.08
N ARG A 86 -1.90 -8.17 -11.30
CA ARG A 86 -2.93 -7.81 -12.29
C ARG A 86 -4.25 -8.47 -11.94
N GLY A 87 -5.35 -7.92 -12.47
CA GLY A 87 -6.67 -8.50 -12.28
C GLY A 87 -6.79 -9.94 -12.77
N SER A 88 -5.95 -10.33 -13.73
CA SER A 88 -5.86 -11.72 -14.23
C SER A 88 -5.12 -12.67 -13.29
N GLY A 89 -4.47 -12.16 -12.25
CA GLY A 89 -3.67 -12.96 -11.32
C GLY A 89 -2.18 -12.94 -11.59
N ASP A 90 -1.74 -12.40 -12.72
CA ASP A 90 -0.32 -12.29 -13.05
C ASP A 90 0.37 -11.29 -12.12
N LYS A 91 1.59 -11.60 -11.72
CA LYS A 91 2.40 -10.74 -10.86
C LYS A 91 3.63 -10.25 -11.59
N LYS A 92 3.97 -8.99 -11.36
CA LYS A 92 5.22 -8.40 -11.84
C LYS A 92 5.93 -7.76 -10.65
N VAL A 93 7.21 -8.04 -10.50
CA VAL A 93 8.04 -7.50 -9.43
C VAL A 93 9.05 -6.52 -10.04
N ILE A 94 9.11 -5.31 -9.47
CA ILE A 94 10.07 -4.28 -9.88
C ILE A 94 10.91 -3.95 -8.65
N ILE A 95 12.22 -4.00 -8.80
CA ILE A 95 13.15 -3.71 -7.71
C ILE A 95 13.84 -2.38 -8.01
N THR A 96 13.76 -1.45 -7.06
CA THR A 96 14.42 -0.15 -7.16
C THR A 96 15.38 0.05 -6.00
N ASP A 97 16.48 0.76 -6.25
CA ASP A 97 17.48 1.11 -5.24
C ASP A 97 17.52 2.62 -5.10
N THR A 98 17.17 3.13 -3.92
CA THR A 98 17.15 4.59 -3.67
C THR A 98 18.56 5.21 -3.73
N ALA A 99 19.61 4.44 -3.50
CA ALA A 99 20.99 4.92 -3.63
C ALA A 99 21.34 5.24 -5.08
N GLU A 100 20.59 4.70 -6.04
CA GLU A 100 20.81 4.91 -7.47
C GLU A 100 19.71 5.78 -8.11
N ALA A 101 18.93 6.48 -7.30
CA ALA A 101 17.74 7.19 -7.76
C ALA A 101 18.01 8.22 -8.86
N ASN A 102 19.21 8.82 -8.90
CA ASN A 102 19.60 9.84 -9.89
C ASN A 102 20.63 9.33 -10.89
N ASN A 103 20.81 8.03 -10.97
CA ASN A 103 21.80 7.40 -11.85
C ASN A 103 21.10 6.89 -13.11
N TYR A 104 21.12 7.70 -14.15
CA TYR A 104 20.47 7.38 -15.43
C TYR A 104 21.40 6.69 -16.41
#